data_c59055ff73fbc704cc7c347083e6fcf8
#
_entry.id   c59055ff73fbc704cc7c347083e6fcf8
#
_cell.length_a   1.000
_cell.length_b   1.000
_cell.length_c   1.000
_cell.angle_alpha   90.00
_cell.angle_beta   90.00
_cell.angle_gamma   90.00
#
_symmetry.space_group_name_H-M   'P 1'
#
loop_
_entity.id
_entity.type
_entity.pdbx_description
1 polymer ?
#
loop_
_entity_poly.entity_id
_entity_poly.type
_entity_poly.pdbx_seq_one_letter_code
_entity_poly.pdbx_strand_id
1 'polypeptide(L)'
;MDKETKELLKRTLSMTDDKLLLKFAKSYAAKDQAFAEAIIEKFLPVENTVDYEKMVKDCFLHKKKGGRRRYGPSLDWAAIRRDIKRLLKQLDYLRQQQDDETAVEGAMLFLEVLDEEFEKDSVYEDYNYSNSNFGNAEALAIVSDVLQNCKSVAHSTKLKLLQRLEALAKGDTYRTYLTCSMSKTVNTIKQQLLPPEDQLKDVDKNIKAAQYESDQAYYVKWKVKLLRQLGRNEETEKVITQYLHLDGIAALRFEQLVDESRFDEAKAFCLDRIRWIDSRQYRTIQPWQERLLEVGQRMGDMATVRNSTKWLFAYGNVTQDDKKEYYRICRETFNDDDWPAFRDEMMIAGREGNASSSIVFQLYEEEGLYNRMYLYLQELSDESGYYHYGPYTNSGGERLYFFSQYAHRLTNEQRQEMVKAFTETILQDSRGARDRERYRQIANGLHYLSQSCDEGKQQARLLANQIFRENQSKPAFRQEIEYYEY
;
A
#
# COMPACT_ATOMS: atom_id res chain seq x y z
N MET A 1 13.54 -5.67 -30.64
CA MET A 1 14.28 -5.39 -31.90
C MET A 1 15.69 -4.99 -31.50
N ASP A 2 16.73 -5.68 -32.02
CA ASP A 2 18.14 -5.40 -31.74
C ASP A 2 18.61 -4.09 -32.40
N LYS A 3 19.84 -3.65 -32.06
CA LYS A 3 20.37 -2.36 -32.50
C LYS A 3 20.61 -2.30 -34.00
N GLU A 4 21.04 -3.40 -34.60
CA GLU A 4 21.34 -3.51 -36.03
C GLU A 4 20.05 -3.43 -36.88
N THR A 5 19.01 -4.15 -36.46
CA THR A 5 17.68 -4.09 -37.09
C THR A 5 17.06 -2.69 -37.00
N LYS A 6 17.28 -1.95 -35.88
CA LYS A 6 16.79 -0.57 -35.75
C LYS A 6 17.48 0.39 -36.73
N GLU A 7 18.77 0.28 -36.87
CA GLU A 7 19.57 1.11 -37.79
C GLU A 7 19.20 0.81 -39.27
N LEU A 8 19.06 -0.48 -39.59
CA LEU A 8 18.63 -0.89 -40.92
C LEU A 8 17.23 -0.39 -41.26
N LEU A 9 16.28 -0.51 -40.32
CA LEU A 9 14.92 0.03 -40.50
C LEU A 9 14.93 1.54 -40.72
N LYS A 10 15.66 2.29 -39.92
CA LYS A 10 15.78 3.76 -40.05
C LYS A 10 16.31 4.15 -41.41
N ARG A 11 17.37 3.48 -41.86
CA ARG A 11 17.96 3.72 -43.22
C ARG A 11 16.98 3.37 -44.33
N THR A 12 16.29 2.25 -44.25
CA THR A 12 15.28 1.83 -45.23
C THR A 12 14.14 2.84 -45.33
N LEU A 13 13.59 3.28 -44.19
CA LEU A 13 12.52 4.25 -44.12
C LEU A 13 12.93 5.61 -44.76
N SER A 14 14.17 6.05 -44.48
CA SER A 14 14.67 7.33 -45.06
C SER A 14 14.91 7.30 -46.57
N MET A 15 15.00 6.12 -47.18
CA MET A 15 15.23 5.93 -48.61
C MET A 15 13.97 5.51 -49.38
N THR A 16 12.86 5.28 -48.68
CA THR A 16 11.62 4.79 -49.32
C THR A 16 10.68 5.96 -49.63
N ASP A 17 10.10 5.94 -50.83
CA ASP A 17 9.08 6.92 -51.27
C ASP A 17 7.84 6.81 -50.34
N ASP A 18 7.32 7.98 -49.88
CA ASP A 18 6.17 8.08 -48.99
C ASP A 18 4.92 7.37 -49.54
N LYS A 19 4.71 7.40 -50.87
CA LYS A 19 3.57 6.72 -51.53
C LYS A 19 3.70 5.20 -51.42
N LEU A 20 4.93 4.68 -51.56
CA LEU A 20 5.20 3.26 -51.40
C LEU A 20 5.04 2.82 -49.94
N LEU A 21 5.50 3.65 -49.01
CA LEU A 21 5.31 3.43 -47.56
C LEU A 21 3.84 3.40 -47.17
N LEU A 22 3.04 4.34 -47.69
CA LEU A 22 1.59 4.39 -47.46
C LEU A 22 0.88 3.17 -48.07
N LYS A 23 1.28 2.73 -49.27
CA LYS A 23 0.72 1.52 -49.92
C LYS A 23 1.06 0.28 -49.10
N PHE A 24 2.29 0.17 -48.61
CA PHE A 24 2.71 -0.92 -47.75
C PHE A 24 1.92 -0.90 -46.43
N ALA A 25 1.84 0.25 -45.76
CA ALA A 25 1.11 0.42 -44.51
C ALA A 25 -0.37 0.00 -44.64
N LYS A 26 -1.06 0.44 -45.72
CA LYS A 26 -2.43 0.02 -46.04
C LYS A 26 -2.56 -1.49 -46.23
N SER A 27 -1.62 -2.09 -46.98
CA SER A 27 -1.64 -3.55 -47.24
C SER A 27 -1.33 -4.35 -46.00
N TYR A 28 -0.48 -3.88 -45.12
CA TYR A 28 -0.14 -4.53 -43.87
C TYR A 28 -1.28 -4.40 -42.86
N ALA A 29 -1.86 -3.21 -42.71
CA ALA A 29 -3.02 -2.96 -41.83
C ALA A 29 -4.24 -3.83 -42.20
N ALA A 30 -4.42 -4.18 -43.47
CA ALA A 30 -5.49 -5.08 -43.91
C ALA A 30 -5.30 -6.54 -43.40
N LYS A 31 -4.07 -6.90 -43.00
CA LYS A 31 -3.71 -8.26 -42.56
C LYS A 31 -3.40 -8.36 -41.08
N ASP A 32 -3.02 -7.24 -40.45
CA ASP A 32 -2.62 -7.17 -39.05
C ASP A 32 -3.52 -6.16 -38.31
N GLN A 33 -4.41 -6.69 -37.51
CA GLN A 33 -5.41 -5.91 -36.78
C GLN A 33 -4.75 -4.96 -35.77
N ALA A 34 -3.67 -5.39 -35.09
CA ALA A 34 -2.98 -4.57 -34.11
C ALA A 34 -2.30 -3.34 -34.77
N PHE A 35 -1.72 -3.57 -35.96
CA PHE A 35 -1.12 -2.47 -36.74
C PHE A 35 -2.18 -1.52 -37.30
N ALA A 36 -3.33 -2.05 -37.77
CA ALA A 36 -4.46 -1.22 -38.21
C ALA A 36 -4.98 -0.34 -37.06
N GLU A 37 -5.14 -0.93 -35.89
CA GLU A 37 -5.56 -0.21 -34.67
C GLU A 37 -4.55 0.88 -34.29
N ALA A 38 -3.25 0.59 -34.37
CA ALA A 38 -2.20 1.58 -34.09
C ALA A 38 -2.21 2.75 -35.07
N ILE A 39 -2.48 2.49 -36.39
CA ILE A 39 -2.63 3.54 -37.39
C ILE A 39 -3.87 4.40 -37.12
N ILE A 40 -5.02 3.76 -36.89
CA ILE A 40 -6.27 4.46 -36.55
C ILE A 40 -6.07 5.28 -35.30
N GLU A 41 -5.47 4.71 -34.28
CA GLU A 41 -5.19 5.37 -33.01
C GLU A 41 -4.33 6.63 -33.18
N LYS A 42 -3.37 6.60 -34.11
CA LYS A 42 -2.42 7.71 -34.28
C LYS A 42 -2.88 8.77 -35.29
N PHE A 43 -3.64 8.37 -36.30
CA PHE A 43 -3.94 9.22 -37.46
C PHE A 43 -5.44 9.43 -37.72
N LEU A 44 -6.30 9.06 -36.73
CA LEU A 44 -7.74 9.29 -36.87
C LEU A 44 -7.99 10.79 -37.10
N PRO A 45 -8.62 11.18 -38.22
CA PRO A 45 -8.95 12.59 -38.46
C PRO A 45 -9.94 13.07 -37.40
N VAL A 46 -9.69 14.23 -36.81
CA VAL A 46 -10.64 14.88 -35.91
C VAL A 46 -11.64 15.65 -36.79
N GLU A 47 -12.88 15.23 -36.76
CA GLU A 47 -13.95 15.94 -37.44
C GLU A 47 -14.42 17.10 -36.54
N ASN A 48 -14.44 18.33 -37.09
CA ASN A 48 -14.82 19.55 -36.36
C ASN A 48 -16.33 19.60 -35.97
N THR A 49 -17.11 18.62 -36.39
CA THR A 49 -18.56 18.54 -36.15
C THR A 49 -18.97 17.16 -35.62
N VAL A 50 -18.39 16.76 -34.52
CA VAL A 50 -18.71 15.47 -33.89
C VAL A 50 -19.86 15.66 -32.92
N ASP A 51 -20.92 14.88 -33.13
CA ASP A 51 -21.98 14.71 -32.12
C ASP A 51 -21.45 13.77 -31.02
N TYR A 52 -20.85 14.36 -29.99
CA TYR A 52 -20.24 13.62 -28.88
C TYR A 52 -21.28 12.80 -28.11
N GLU A 53 -22.51 13.28 -27.96
CA GLU A 53 -23.56 12.53 -27.27
C GLU A 53 -23.88 11.24 -28.01
N LYS A 54 -24.04 11.32 -29.32
CA LYS A 54 -24.26 10.14 -30.15
C LYS A 54 -23.06 9.21 -30.10
N MET A 55 -21.83 9.74 -30.22
CA MET A 55 -20.59 8.95 -30.20
C MET A 55 -20.44 8.19 -28.88
N VAL A 56 -20.73 8.83 -27.74
CA VAL A 56 -20.68 8.19 -26.44
C VAL A 56 -21.75 7.10 -26.32
N LYS A 57 -22.99 7.39 -26.72
CA LYS A 57 -24.08 6.39 -26.71
C LYS A 57 -23.80 5.21 -27.64
N ASP A 58 -23.21 5.45 -28.79
CA ASP A 58 -22.82 4.40 -29.75
C ASP A 58 -21.76 3.43 -29.16
N CYS A 59 -20.89 3.90 -28.27
CA CYS A 59 -19.94 3.02 -27.57
C CYS A 59 -20.63 1.88 -26.84
N PHE A 60 -21.80 2.09 -26.26
CA PHE A 60 -22.55 1.10 -25.47
C PHE A 60 -23.50 0.22 -26.30
N LEU A 61 -23.60 0.42 -27.62
CA LEU A 61 -24.44 -0.39 -28.49
C LEU A 61 -23.81 -1.75 -28.88
N HIS A 62 -22.53 -1.96 -28.57
CA HIS A 62 -21.84 -3.20 -28.93
C HIS A 62 -22.32 -4.40 -28.11
N LYS A 63 -22.94 -5.37 -28.79
CA LYS A 63 -23.43 -6.63 -28.21
C LYS A 63 -22.68 -7.82 -28.81
N LYS A 64 -22.32 -8.80 -27.98
CA LYS A 64 -21.71 -10.04 -28.44
C LYS A 64 -22.66 -10.80 -29.35
N LYS A 65 -22.24 -11.14 -30.56
CA LYS A 65 -22.98 -12.02 -31.46
C LYS A 65 -22.88 -13.47 -30.95
N GLY A 66 -24.00 -14.10 -30.64
CA GLY A 66 -24.06 -15.57 -30.54
C GLY A 66 -24.05 -16.22 -29.15
N GLY A 67 -24.45 -15.55 -28.12
CA GLY A 67 -24.62 -16.14 -26.78
C GLY A 67 -26.08 -16.47 -26.46
N ARG A 68 -26.51 -17.74 -26.59
CA ARG A 68 -27.73 -18.22 -25.91
C ARG A 68 -27.41 -18.35 -24.42
N ARG A 69 -27.39 -17.26 -23.70
CA ARG A 69 -27.33 -17.27 -22.24
C ARG A 69 -28.73 -17.01 -21.68
N ARG A 70 -28.99 -17.55 -20.50
CA ARG A 70 -30.24 -17.46 -19.75
C ARG A 70 -30.66 -15.99 -19.43
N TYR A 71 -29.77 -15.03 -19.68
CA TYR A 71 -29.87 -13.62 -19.27
C TYR A 71 -29.65 -12.62 -20.43
N GLY A 72 -30.09 -12.91 -21.66
CA GLY A 72 -30.02 -11.94 -22.76
C GLY A 72 -28.64 -11.76 -23.43
N PRO A 73 -28.50 -10.86 -24.41
CA PRO A 73 -27.24 -10.61 -25.11
C PRO A 73 -26.26 -9.82 -24.21
N SER A 74 -25.09 -10.38 -23.94
CA SER A 74 -24.03 -9.71 -23.19
C SER A 74 -23.36 -8.58 -24.00
N LEU A 75 -22.89 -7.52 -23.31
CA LEU A 75 -22.17 -6.43 -23.92
C LEU A 75 -20.75 -6.88 -24.39
N ASP A 76 -20.31 -6.35 -25.53
CA ASP A 76 -18.92 -6.56 -25.99
C ASP A 76 -17.99 -5.51 -25.39
N TRP A 77 -17.55 -5.79 -24.18
CA TRP A 77 -16.67 -4.90 -23.41
C TRP A 77 -15.34 -4.59 -24.10
N ALA A 78 -14.84 -5.47 -24.96
CA ALA A 78 -13.60 -5.20 -25.70
C ALA A 78 -13.83 -4.13 -26.78
N ALA A 79 -14.97 -4.21 -27.48
CA ALA A 79 -15.36 -3.18 -28.45
C ALA A 79 -15.67 -1.84 -27.77
N ILE A 80 -16.45 -1.89 -26.68
CA ILE A 80 -16.79 -0.70 -25.89
C ILE A 80 -15.53 0.04 -25.42
N ARG A 81 -14.58 -0.65 -24.83
CA ARG A 81 -13.32 -0.02 -24.36
C ARG A 81 -12.50 0.58 -25.49
N ARG A 82 -12.48 -0.04 -26.66
CA ARG A 82 -11.78 0.53 -27.82
C ARG A 82 -12.39 1.85 -28.25
N ASP A 83 -13.70 1.92 -28.31
CA ASP A 83 -14.39 3.12 -28.75
C ASP A 83 -14.31 4.24 -27.69
N ILE A 84 -14.42 3.90 -26.41
CA ILE A 84 -14.15 4.85 -25.32
C ILE A 84 -12.71 5.39 -25.40
N LYS A 85 -11.72 4.52 -25.63
CA LYS A 85 -10.33 4.96 -25.78
C LYS A 85 -10.14 5.90 -26.97
N ARG A 86 -10.85 5.67 -28.08
CA ARG A 86 -10.85 6.57 -29.25
C ARG A 86 -11.48 7.92 -28.92
N LEU A 87 -12.62 7.91 -28.22
CA LEU A 87 -13.28 9.14 -27.77
C LEU A 87 -12.33 9.97 -26.88
N LEU A 88 -11.75 9.38 -25.87
CA LEU A 88 -10.86 10.08 -24.93
C LEU A 88 -9.63 10.67 -25.63
N LYS A 89 -9.04 9.95 -26.60
CA LYS A 89 -7.96 10.49 -27.43
C LYS A 89 -8.38 11.67 -28.30
N GLN A 90 -9.60 11.66 -28.78
CA GLN A 90 -10.14 12.77 -29.56
C GLN A 90 -10.33 14.00 -28.69
N LEU A 91 -10.83 13.82 -27.46
CA LEU A 91 -10.95 14.90 -26.47
C LEU A 91 -9.56 15.48 -26.10
N ASP A 92 -8.57 14.62 -25.91
CA ASP A 92 -7.20 15.03 -25.61
C ASP A 92 -6.57 15.81 -26.80
N TYR A 93 -6.85 15.40 -28.03
CA TYR A 93 -6.43 16.13 -29.22
C TYR A 93 -7.06 17.52 -29.30
N LEU A 94 -8.37 17.68 -29.00
CA LEU A 94 -9.02 19.00 -28.95
C LEU A 94 -8.32 19.92 -27.95
N ARG A 95 -7.92 19.42 -26.79
CA ARG A 95 -7.14 20.17 -25.82
C ARG A 95 -5.80 20.63 -26.36
N GLN A 96 -5.10 19.76 -27.11
CA GLN A 96 -3.85 20.13 -27.78
C GLN A 96 -4.05 21.23 -28.82
N GLN A 97 -5.25 21.31 -29.42
CA GLN A 97 -5.65 22.40 -30.34
C GLN A 97 -6.21 23.62 -29.61
N GLN A 98 -6.16 23.68 -28.29
CA GLN A 98 -6.71 24.74 -27.41
C GLN A 98 -8.23 24.89 -27.50
N ASP A 99 -8.95 23.87 -27.96
CA ASP A 99 -10.41 23.78 -27.89
C ASP A 99 -10.85 23.08 -26.58
N ASP A 100 -10.53 23.73 -25.47
CA ASP A 100 -10.78 23.20 -24.13
C ASP A 100 -12.28 23.14 -23.80
N GLU A 101 -13.10 24.03 -24.38
CA GLU A 101 -14.54 24.10 -24.13
C GLU A 101 -15.25 22.88 -24.71
N THR A 102 -14.95 22.53 -25.95
CA THR A 102 -15.50 21.33 -26.60
C THR A 102 -14.97 20.05 -25.92
N ALA A 103 -13.71 20.02 -25.56
CA ALA A 103 -13.11 18.86 -24.92
C ALA A 103 -13.73 18.57 -23.54
N VAL A 104 -13.92 19.60 -22.70
CA VAL A 104 -14.51 19.42 -21.36
C VAL A 104 -15.98 19.05 -21.43
N GLU A 105 -16.74 19.62 -22.37
CA GLU A 105 -18.15 19.27 -22.56
C GLU A 105 -18.30 17.82 -23.01
N GLY A 106 -17.47 17.35 -23.95
CA GLY A 106 -17.44 15.97 -24.39
C GLY A 106 -17.06 14.99 -23.26
N ALA A 107 -16.11 15.36 -22.41
CA ALA A 107 -15.74 14.58 -21.24
C ALA A 107 -16.86 14.52 -20.19
N MET A 108 -17.57 15.64 -19.95
CA MET A 108 -18.73 15.68 -19.06
C MET A 108 -19.88 14.81 -19.58
N LEU A 109 -20.21 14.93 -20.86
CA LEU A 109 -21.23 14.08 -21.52
C LEU A 109 -20.87 12.60 -21.39
N PHE A 110 -19.61 12.24 -21.55
CA PHE A 110 -19.18 10.86 -21.36
C PHE A 110 -19.45 10.37 -19.93
N LEU A 111 -19.13 11.17 -18.91
CA LEU A 111 -19.39 10.82 -17.53
C LEU A 111 -20.89 10.69 -17.23
N GLU A 112 -21.72 11.54 -17.78
CA GLU A 112 -23.18 11.51 -17.63
C GLU A 112 -23.81 10.29 -18.31
N VAL A 113 -23.45 10.00 -19.55
CA VAL A 113 -23.95 8.82 -20.27
C VAL A 113 -23.47 7.53 -19.61
N LEU A 114 -22.23 7.52 -19.08
CA LEU A 114 -21.73 6.38 -18.33
C LEU A 114 -22.57 6.12 -17.08
N ASP A 115 -22.98 7.16 -16.35
CA ASP A 115 -23.89 7.08 -15.20
C ASP A 115 -25.24 6.47 -15.62
N GLU A 116 -25.87 7.02 -16.67
CA GLU A 116 -27.11 6.52 -17.22
C GLU A 116 -27.05 5.04 -17.67
N GLU A 117 -25.94 4.64 -18.30
CA GLU A 117 -25.76 3.24 -18.74
C GLU A 117 -25.53 2.29 -17.57
N PHE A 118 -24.89 2.74 -16.49
CA PHE A 118 -24.73 1.96 -15.27
C PHE A 118 -26.03 1.81 -14.47
N GLU A 119 -26.96 2.75 -14.52
CA GLU A 119 -28.27 2.62 -13.91
C GLU A 119 -29.18 1.59 -14.62
N LYS A 120 -28.84 1.20 -15.86
CA LYS A 120 -29.57 0.15 -16.57
C LYS A 120 -29.11 -1.23 -16.11
N ASP A 121 -30.02 -2.06 -15.63
CA ASP A 121 -29.78 -3.42 -15.10
C ASP A 121 -28.85 -4.30 -15.98
N SER A 122 -28.77 -4.03 -17.28
CA SER A 122 -27.97 -4.79 -18.24
C SER A 122 -26.44 -4.67 -18.05
N VAL A 123 -25.96 -3.66 -17.34
CA VAL A 123 -24.52 -3.44 -17.09
C VAL A 123 -24.06 -4.15 -15.83
N TYR A 124 -24.93 -4.32 -14.85
CA TYR A 124 -24.66 -4.98 -13.57
C TYR A 124 -24.32 -6.47 -13.70
N GLU A 125 -24.99 -7.19 -14.58
CA GLU A 125 -24.83 -8.65 -14.69
C GLU A 125 -23.51 -9.10 -15.34
N ASP A 126 -22.91 -8.25 -16.17
CA ASP A 126 -21.64 -8.51 -16.86
C ASP A 126 -20.41 -7.94 -16.15
N TYR A 127 -20.61 -7.25 -15.01
CA TYR A 127 -19.56 -6.55 -14.29
C TYR A 127 -18.64 -7.51 -13.52
N ASN A 128 -17.46 -7.74 -14.04
CA ASN A 128 -16.40 -8.45 -13.34
C ASN A 128 -15.57 -7.41 -12.55
N TYR A 129 -15.61 -7.46 -11.23
CA TYR A 129 -14.99 -6.51 -10.27
C TYR A 129 -13.52 -6.13 -10.54
N SER A 130 -12.82 -6.87 -11.40
CA SER A 130 -11.42 -6.64 -11.73
C SER A 130 -11.14 -5.49 -12.72
N ASN A 131 -12.16 -4.80 -13.25
CA ASN A 131 -11.98 -3.82 -14.34
C ASN A 131 -12.84 -2.55 -14.17
N SER A 132 -12.66 -1.87 -13.07
CA SER A 132 -13.44 -0.67 -12.70
C SER A 132 -13.07 0.63 -13.44
N ASN A 133 -12.14 0.60 -14.39
CA ASN A 133 -11.80 1.77 -15.20
C ASN A 133 -12.36 1.64 -16.63
N PHE A 134 -13.41 2.41 -16.91
CA PHE A 134 -14.04 2.55 -18.22
C PHE A 134 -13.65 3.86 -18.90
N GLY A 135 -12.51 4.43 -18.61
CA GLY A 135 -12.13 5.75 -19.07
C GLY A 135 -12.70 6.90 -18.22
N ASN A 136 -13.41 6.56 -17.14
CA ASN A 136 -13.98 7.55 -16.23
C ASN A 136 -12.91 8.36 -15.49
N ALA A 137 -11.78 7.75 -15.16
CA ALA A 137 -10.66 8.46 -14.53
C ALA A 137 -10.00 9.46 -15.49
N GLU A 138 -9.80 9.07 -16.74
CA GLU A 138 -9.25 9.93 -17.80
C GLU A 138 -10.20 11.07 -18.15
N ALA A 139 -11.50 10.81 -18.31
CA ALA A 139 -12.49 11.85 -18.53
C ALA A 139 -12.55 12.84 -17.36
N LEU A 140 -12.56 12.33 -16.12
CA LEU A 140 -12.53 13.15 -14.92
C LEU A 140 -11.26 13.99 -14.82
N ALA A 141 -10.11 13.47 -15.28
CA ALA A 141 -8.86 14.22 -15.34
C ALA A 141 -8.94 15.38 -16.33
N ILE A 142 -9.56 15.19 -17.52
CA ILE A 142 -9.80 16.26 -18.49
C ILE A 142 -10.66 17.36 -17.87
N VAL A 143 -11.80 16.98 -17.27
CA VAL A 143 -12.72 17.93 -16.62
C VAL A 143 -12.00 18.68 -15.49
N SER A 144 -11.30 17.96 -14.64
CA SER A 144 -10.58 18.53 -13.50
C SER A 144 -9.53 19.55 -13.93
N ASP A 145 -8.72 19.20 -14.93
CA ASP A 145 -7.65 20.08 -15.41
C ASP A 145 -8.19 21.34 -16.08
N VAL A 146 -9.23 21.20 -16.91
CA VAL A 146 -9.87 22.39 -17.55
C VAL A 146 -10.48 23.29 -16.50
N LEU A 147 -11.21 22.74 -15.52
CA LEU A 147 -11.84 23.55 -14.49
C LEU A 147 -10.83 24.28 -13.59
N GLN A 148 -9.69 23.64 -13.31
CA GLN A 148 -8.67 24.21 -12.42
C GLN A 148 -7.70 25.14 -13.15
N ASN A 149 -7.19 24.74 -14.31
CA ASN A 149 -6.00 25.34 -14.90
C ASN A 149 -6.28 26.14 -16.18
N CYS A 150 -7.36 25.86 -16.90
CA CYS A 150 -7.63 26.48 -18.18
C CYS A 150 -8.19 27.91 -18.02
N LYS A 151 -7.59 28.87 -18.71
CA LYS A 151 -8.03 30.27 -18.71
C LYS A 151 -8.96 30.62 -19.88
N SER A 152 -9.02 29.79 -20.92
CA SER A 152 -9.84 29.98 -22.11
C SER A 152 -11.34 29.79 -21.83
N VAL A 153 -11.67 28.91 -20.86
CA VAL A 153 -13.06 28.63 -20.49
C VAL A 153 -13.58 29.66 -19.48
N ALA A 154 -14.72 30.27 -19.81
CA ALA A 154 -15.35 31.29 -18.97
C ALA A 154 -15.69 30.76 -17.57
N HIS A 155 -15.56 31.61 -16.55
CA HIS A 155 -15.84 31.22 -15.16
C HIS A 155 -17.30 30.75 -14.96
N SER A 156 -18.25 31.37 -15.66
CA SER A 156 -19.67 30.94 -15.63
C SER A 156 -19.88 29.53 -16.19
N THR A 157 -19.15 29.17 -17.24
CA THR A 157 -19.17 27.81 -17.83
C THR A 157 -18.56 26.82 -16.82
N LYS A 158 -17.43 27.15 -16.20
CA LYS A 158 -16.82 26.32 -15.15
C LYS A 158 -17.75 26.04 -13.99
N LEU A 159 -18.50 27.04 -13.53
CA LEU A 159 -19.48 26.85 -12.45
C LEU A 159 -20.63 25.91 -12.85
N LYS A 160 -21.14 26.02 -14.08
CA LYS A 160 -22.17 25.09 -14.59
C LYS A 160 -21.64 23.65 -14.66
N LEU A 161 -20.44 23.47 -15.19
CA LEU A 161 -19.79 22.15 -15.26
C LEU A 161 -19.54 21.57 -13.86
N LEU A 162 -19.10 22.39 -12.90
CA LEU A 162 -18.94 21.99 -11.52
C LEU A 162 -20.27 21.51 -10.91
N GLN A 163 -21.39 22.20 -11.16
CA GLN A 163 -22.71 21.77 -10.68
C GLN A 163 -23.14 20.41 -11.25
N ARG A 164 -22.89 20.17 -12.55
CA ARG A 164 -23.14 18.86 -13.20
C ARG A 164 -22.27 17.77 -12.57
N LEU A 165 -20.97 18.05 -12.38
CA LEU A 165 -20.04 17.11 -11.77
C LEU A 165 -20.43 16.78 -10.30
N GLU A 166 -20.93 17.77 -9.57
CA GLU A 166 -21.48 17.56 -8.22
C GLU A 166 -22.73 16.66 -8.20
N ALA A 167 -23.57 16.77 -9.20
CA ALA A 167 -24.73 15.91 -9.32
C ALA A 167 -24.33 14.46 -9.52
N LEU A 168 -23.38 14.21 -10.44
CA LEU A 168 -22.80 12.88 -10.68
C LEU A 168 -22.12 12.30 -9.43
N ALA A 169 -21.36 13.12 -8.70
CA ALA A 169 -20.66 12.68 -7.48
C ALA A 169 -21.61 12.22 -6.34
N LYS A 170 -22.87 12.60 -6.39
CA LYS A 170 -23.92 12.16 -5.45
C LYS A 170 -24.60 10.87 -5.88
N GLY A 171 -24.51 10.50 -7.16
CA GLY A 171 -25.07 9.28 -7.71
C GLY A 171 -24.39 8.03 -7.15
N ASP A 172 -25.14 6.92 -7.11
CA ASP A 172 -24.64 5.65 -6.57
C ASP A 172 -23.56 5.03 -7.48
N THR A 173 -23.62 5.28 -8.78
CA THR A 173 -22.64 4.78 -9.77
C THR A 173 -21.21 5.16 -9.40
N TYR A 174 -20.95 6.44 -9.21
CA TYR A 174 -19.60 6.94 -8.91
C TYR A 174 -19.18 6.76 -7.45
N ARG A 175 -20.14 6.54 -6.57
CA ARG A 175 -19.86 6.30 -5.16
C ARG A 175 -19.54 4.84 -4.86
N THR A 176 -20.15 3.91 -5.60
CA THR A 176 -20.15 2.49 -5.27
C THR A 176 -19.41 1.65 -6.31
N TYR A 177 -19.53 1.95 -7.59
CA TYR A 177 -19.13 1.06 -8.68
C TYR A 177 -17.90 1.51 -9.46
N LEU A 178 -17.70 2.81 -9.62
CA LEU A 178 -16.57 3.32 -10.38
C LEU A 178 -15.42 3.79 -9.47
N THR A 179 -14.24 3.27 -9.70
CA THR A 179 -13.03 3.56 -8.91
C THR A 179 -12.41 4.92 -9.27
N CYS A 180 -13.22 5.97 -9.32
CA CYS A 180 -12.67 7.32 -9.42
C CYS A 180 -13.05 8.14 -8.19
N SER A 181 -12.08 8.91 -7.69
CA SER A 181 -12.29 9.78 -6.53
C SER A 181 -13.09 11.04 -6.92
N MET A 182 -14.29 10.85 -7.54
CA MET A 182 -15.10 11.98 -8.05
C MET A 182 -15.40 13.01 -6.96
N SER A 183 -15.87 12.60 -5.80
CA SER A 183 -16.14 13.50 -4.67
C SER A 183 -14.89 14.27 -4.21
N LYS A 184 -13.73 13.63 -4.19
CA LYS A 184 -12.46 14.29 -3.87
C LYS A 184 -12.08 15.32 -4.93
N THR A 185 -12.26 14.98 -6.21
CA THR A 185 -11.99 15.89 -7.34
C THR A 185 -12.91 17.10 -7.30
N VAL A 186 -14.21 16.90 -7.10
CA VAL A 186 -15.18 17.99 -6.92
C VAL A 186 -14.78 18.93 -5.79
N ASN A 187 -14.40 18.37 -4.64
CA ASN A 187 -13.96 19.19 -3.50
C ASN A 187 -12.69 20.01 -3.83
N THR A 188 -11.74 19.41 -4.55
CA THR A 188 -10.52 20.12 -4.98
C THR A 188 -10.85 21.28 -5.94
N ILE A 189 -11.73 21.04 -6.90
CA ILE A 189 -12.18 22.08 -7.85
C ILE A 189 -12.92 23.21 -7.10
N LYS A 190 -13.82 22.88 -6.16
CA LYS A 190 -14.50 23.86 -5.32
C LYS A 190 -13.53 24.75 -4.55
N GLN A 191 -12.47 24.17 -4.00
CA GLN A 191 -11.45 24.93 -3.25
C GLN A 191 -10.77 26.01 -4.10
N GLN A 192 -10.72 25.83 -5.41
CA GLN A 192 -10.09 26.77 -6.33
C GLN A 192 -11.07 27.76 -6.99
N LEU A 193 -12.28 27.31 -7.30
CA LEU A 193 -13.24 28.09 -8.07
C LEU A 193 -14.19 28.93 -7.21
N LEU A 194 -14.52 28.49 -6.00
CA LEU A 194 -15.50 29.19 -5.17
C LEU A 194 -14.84 30.15 -4.20
N PRO A 195 -15.44 31.31 -3.91
CA PRO A 195 -15.03 32.17 -2.80
C PRO A 195 -15.06 31.43 -1.45
N PRO A 196 -14.16 31.74 -0.51
CA PRO A 196 -14.10 31.06 0.79
C PRO A 196 -15.44 31.06 1.58
N GLU A 197 -16.22 32.12 1.51
CA GLU A 197 -17.54 32.23 2.18
C GLU A 197 -18.56 31.24 1.62
N ASP A 198 -18.56 31.01 0.31
CA ASP A 198 -19.48 30.04 -0.32
C ASP A 198 -19.04 28.61 -0.03
N GLN A 199 -17.71 28.37 -0.01
CA GLN A 199 -17.16 27.10 0.43
C GLN A 199 -17.56 26.75 1.87
N LEU A 200 -17.57 27.73 2.80
CA LEU A 200 -17.96 27.49 4.20
C LEU A 200 -19.37 26.94 4.36
N LYS A 201 -20.33 27.46 3.57
CA LYS A 201 -21.72 26.97 3.61
C LYS A 201 -21.83 25.49 3.22
N ASP A 202 -21.06 25.08 2.21
CA ASP A 202 -21.03 23.69 1.74
C ASP A 202 -20.32 22.78 2.72
N VAL A 203 -19.18 23.22 3.26
CA VAL A 203 -18.40 22.47 4.24
C VAL A 203 -19.22 22.19 5.49
N ASP A 204 -20.00 23.14 6.00
CA ASP A 204 -20.89 22.94 7.15
C ASP A 204 -21.96 21.87 6.91
N LYS A 205 -22.51 21.81 5.70
CA LYS A 205 -23.43 20.73 5.31
C LYS A 205 -22.74 19.38 5.28
N ASN A 206 -21.53 19.33 4.69
CA ASN A 206 -20.78 18.10 4.56
C ASN A 206 -20.29 17.57 5.92
N ILE A 207 -19.89 18.43 6.87
CA ILE A 207 -19.56 18.02 8.24
C ILE A 207 -20.74 17.31 8.92
N LYS A 208 -21.97 17.84 8.73
CA LYS A 208 -23.20 17.24 9.30
C LYS A 208 -23.61 15.95 8.60
N ALA A 209 -23.32 15.83 7.32
CA ALA A 209 -23.68 14.67 6.50
C ALA A 209 -22.63 13.53 6.57
N ALA A 210 -21.44 13.81 7.08
CA ALA A 210 -20.36 12.83 7.16
C ALA A 210 -20.75 11.65 8.07
N GLN A 211 -20.66 10.44 7.51
CA GLN A 211 -20.98 9.19 8.21
C GLN A 211 -19.79 8.61 8.97
N TYR A 212 -18.57 8.92 8.53
CA TYR A 212 -17.33 8.44 9.11
C TYR A 212 -16.53 9.58 9.71
N GLU A 213 -15.84 9.30 10.82
CA GLU A 213 -14.98 10.29 11.48
C GLU A 213 -13.86 10.82 10.56
N SER A 214 -13.32 9.97 9.66
CA SER A 214 -12.33 10.37 8.67
C SER A 214 -12.84 11.47 7.74
N ASP A 215 -14.07 11.32 7.26
CA ASP A 215 -14.69 12.30 6.36
C ASP A 215 -15.03 13.58 7.13
N GLN A 216 -15.54 13.44 8.35
CA GLN A 216 -15.81 14.58 9.21
C GLN A 216 -14.54 15.37 9.49
N ALA A 217 -13.44 14.69 9.84
CA ALA A 217 -12.15 15.31 10.07
C ALA A 217 -11.62 16.04 8.81
N TYR A 218 -11.81 15.47 7.62
CA TYR A 218 -11.45 16.10 6.36
C TYR A 218 -12.18 17.43 6.16
N TYR A 219 -13.51 17.45 6.32
CA TYR A 219 -14.28 18.67 6.15
C TYR A 219 -14.02 19.70 7.25
N VAL A 220 -13.79 19.26 8.49
CA VAL A 220 -13.42 20.16 9.57
C VAL A 220 -12.05 20.82 9.32
N LYS A 221 -11.04 20.07 8.83
CA LYS A 221 -9.75 20.61 8.40
C LYS A 221 -9.94 21.67 7.30
N TRP A 222 -10.79 21.39 6.34
CA TRP A 222 -11.11 22.35 5.29
C TRP A 222 -11.76 23.61 5.85
N LYS A 223 -12.73 23.48 6.76
CA LYS A 223 -13.34 24.63 7.46
C LYS A 223 -12.30 25.48 8.20
N VAL A 224 -11.42 24.84 8.95
CA VAL A 224 -10.33 25.53 9.66
C VAL A 224 -9.44 26.30 8.68
N LYS A 225 -9.06 25.70 7.55
CA LYS A 225 -8.28 26.38 6.52
C LYS A 225 -9.00 27.62 5.97
N LEU A 226 -10.29 27.51 5.66
CA LEU A 226 -11.10 28.63 5.15
C LEU A 226 -11.22 29.77 6.18
N LEU A 227 -11.50 29.44 7.44
CA LEU A 227 -11.60 30.40 8.51
C LEU A 227 -10.27 31.16 8.74
N ARG A 228 -9.14 30.46 8.66
CA ARG A 228 -7.81 31.10 8.71
C ARG A 228 -7.56 32.03 7.53
N GLN A 229 -7.94 31.65 6.30
CA GLN A 229 -7.84 32.52 5.11
C GLN A 229 -8.69 33.78 5.24
N LEU A 230 -9.82 33.71 5.93
CA LEU A 230 -10.72 34.84 6.19
C LEU A 230 -10.32 35.66 7.43
N GLY A 231 -9.26 35.28 8.15
CA GLY A 231 -8.81 35.96 9.38
C GLY A 231 -9.73 35.75 10.58
N ARG A 232 -10.65 34.75 10.52
CA ARG A 232 -11.66 34.48 11.57
C ARG A 232 -11.07 33.58 12.67
N ASN A 233 -10.04 34.08 13.37
CA ASN A 233 -9.24 33.27 14.30
C ASN A 233 -10.04 32.73 15.49
N GLU A 234 -10.93 33.54 16.10
CA GLU A 234 -11.78 33.06 17.21
C GLU A 234 -12.69 31.90 16.83
N GLU A 235 -13.24 31.95 15.62
CA GLU A 235 -14.08 30.85 15.13
C GLU A 235 -13.23 29.62 14.80
N THR A 236 -12.03 29.81 14.29
CA THR A 236 -11.07 28.74 14.06
C THR A 236 -10.80 27.96 15.34
N GLU A 237 -10.48 28.67 16.45
CA GLU A 237 -10.23 28.03 17.74
C GLU A 237 -11.47 27.32 18.30
N LYS A 238 -12.66 27.88 18.14
CA LYS A 238 -13.92 27.23 18.52
C LYS A 238 -14.13 25.93 17.75
N VAL A 239 -13.89 25.94 16.44
CA VAL A 239 -14.04 24.74 15.58
C VAL A 239 -13.02 23.68 15.98
N ILE A 240 -11.75 24.03 16.14
CA ILE A 240 -10.71 23.10 16.57
C ILE A 240 -11.11 22.46 17.91
N THR A 241 -11.49 23.25 18.90
CA THR A 241 -11.88 22.78 20.23
C THR A 241 -13.08 21.85 20.19
N GLN A 242 -14.11 22.18 19.39
CA GLN A 242 -15.32 21.38 19.25
C GLN A 242 -15.03 19.98 18.68
N TYR A 243 -14.07 19.85 17.78
CA TYR A 243 -13.77 18.63 17.05
C TYR A 243 -12.45 17.97 17.47
N LEU A 244 -11.90 18.30 18.64
CA LEU A 244 -10.66 17.69 19.15
C LEU A 244 -10.74 16.17 19.32
N HIS A 245 -11.93 15.60 19.44
CA HIS A 245 -12.11 14.14 19.51
C HIS A 245 -11.68 13.42 18.23
N LEU A 246 -11.70 14.10 17.08
CA LEU A 246 -11.26 13.58 15.81
C LEU A 246 -9.72 13.60 15.74
N ASP A 247 -9.09 12.46 15.51
CA ASP A 247 -7.62 12.35 15.48
C ASP A 247 -6.97 13.32 14.48
N GLY A 248 -7.59 13.51 13.31
CA GLY A 248 -7.09 14.46 12.32
C GLY A 248 -7.08 15.91 12.80
N ILE A 249 -8.00 16.33 13.68
CA ILE A 249 -8.08 17.68 14.25
C ILE A 249 -7.16 17.81 15.44
N ALA A 250 -7.07 16.76 16.27
CA ALA A 250 -6.11 16.69 17.34
C ALA A 250 -4.66 16.79 16.81
N ALA A 251 -4.35 16.13 15.69
CA ALA A 251 -3.04 16.29 15.03
C ALA A 251 -2.78 17.74 14.60
N LEU A 252 -3.76 18.41 14.02
CA LEU A 252 -3.66 19.81 13.62
C LEU A 252 -3.43 20.75 14.83
N ARG A 253 -4.07 20.47 15.98
CA ARG A 253 -3.81 21.19 17.23
C ARG A 253 -2.38 20.97 17.74
N PHE A 254 -1.90 19.75 17.68
CA PHE A 254 -0.51 19.43 18.04
C PHE A 254 0.48 20.21 17.16
N GLU A 255 0.30 20.16 15.83
CA GLU A 255 1.15 20.89 14.87
C GLU A 255 1.15 22.40 15.19
N GLN A 256 0.00 22.98 15.49
CA GLN A 256 -0.09 24.38 15.89
C GLN A 256 0.72 24.69 17.16
N LEU A 257 0.62 23.85 18.19
CA LEU A 257 1.39 24.04 19.44
C LEU A 257 2.91 23.95 19.19
N VAL A 258 3.34 23.06 18.32
CA VAL A 258 4.75 22.89 17.92
C VAL A 258 5.24 24.11 17.13
N ASP A 259 4.45 24.61 16.17
CA ASP A 259 4.78 25.79 15.36
C ASP A 259 4.88 27.07 16.24
N GLU A 260 4.04 27.16 17.26
CA GLU A 260 4.07 28.23 18.26
C GLU A 260 5.20 28.05 19.33
N SER A 261 6.00 26.96 19.22
CA SER A 261 7.05 26.59 20.18
C SER A 261 6.51 26.34 21.62
N ARG A 262 5.25 25.96 21.75
CA ARG A 262 4.57 25.64 23.02
C ARG A 262 4.76 24.16 23.36
N PHE A 263 6.00 23.74 23.52
CA PHE A 263 6.37 22.32 23.62
C PHE A 263 5.84 21.64 24.89
N ASP A 264 5.79 22.35 26.04
CA ASP A 264 5.20 21.78 27.27
C ASP A 264 3.72 21.45 27.10
N GLU A 265 2.98 22.33 26.42
CA GLU A 265 1.57 22.10 26.13
C GLU A 265 1.38 21.00 25.07
N ALA A 266 2.23 20.95 24.05
CA ALA A 266 2.22 19.89 23.06
C ALA A 266 2.49 18.51 23.70
N LYS A 267 3.46 18.43 24.62
CA LYS A 267 3.75 17.24 25.41
C LYS A 267 2.54 16.80 26.26
N ALA A 268 1.98 17.74 27.03
CA ALA A 268 0.80 17.45 27.85
C ALA A 268 -0.37 16.96 27.00
N PHE A 269 -0.59 17.60 25.85
CA PHE A 269 -1.62 17.21 24.90
C PHE A 269 -1.44 15.78 24.35
N CYS A 270 -0.22 15.40 23.99
CA CYS A 270 0.08 14.03 23.54
C CYS A 270 -0.20 13.01 24.66
N LEU A 271 0.24 13.29 25.88
CA LEU A 271 0.03 12.42 27.02
C LEU A 271 -1.46 12.23 27.34
N ASP A 272 -2.24 13.31 27.26
CA ASP A 272 -3.70 13.23 27.49
C ASP A 272 -4.40 12.42 26.37
N ARG A 273 -3.96 12.58 25.11
CA ARG A 273 -4.48 11.76 24.01
C ARG A 273 -4.16 10.29 24.20
N ILE A 274 -2.94 9.93 24.56
CA ILE A 274 -2.52 8.54 24.80
C ILE A 274 -3.35 7.93 25.95
N ARG A 275 -3.61 8.66 27.03
CA ARG A 275 -4.44 8.18 28.15
C ARG A 275 -5.89 7.94 27.77
N TRP A 276 -6.41 8.74 26.83
CA TRP A 276 -7.80 8.63 26.38
C TRP A 276 -8.03 7.43 25.44
N ILE A 277 -6.99 7.00 24.72
CA ILE A 277 -7.07 5.85 23.81
C ILE A 277 -6.95 4.54 24.59
N ASP A 278 -7.80 3.54 24.29
CA ASP A 278 -7.68 2.19 24.86
C ASP A 278 -6.28 1.62 24.56
N SER A 279 -5.60 1.16 25.60
CA SER A 279 -4.24 0.61 25.54
C SER A 279 -4.06 -0.54 24.52
N ARG A 280 -5.15 -1.19 24.12
CA ARG A 280 -5.16 -2.24 23.09
C ARG A 280 -5.17 -1.72 21.65
N GLN A 281 -5.35 -0.42 21.46
CA GLN A 281 -5.37 0.22 20.12
C GLN A 281 -3.99 0.77 19.74
N TYR A 282 -2.98 -0.08 19.68
CA TYR A 282 -1.59 0.32 19.39
C TYR A 282 -1.45 1.18 18.13
N ARG A 283 -2.18 0.86 17.05
CA ARG A 283 -2.15 1.63 15.80
C ARG A 283 -2.62 3.08 15.97
N THR A 284 -3.53 3.32 16.90
CA THR A 284 -4.04 4.66 17.20
C THR A 284 -3.12 5.41 18.16
N ILE A 285 -2.43 4.69 19.08
CA ILE A 285 -1.47 5.26 20.02
C ILE A 285 -0.15 5.64 19.34
N GLN A 286 0.32 4.86 18.37
CA GLN A 286 1.63 5.03 17.74
C GLN A 286 1.89 6.45 17.22
N PRO A 287 1.00 7.09 16.43
CA PRO A 287 1.24 8.46 15.95
C PRO A 287 1.41 9.49 17.08
N TRP A 288 0.82 9.24 18.24
CA TRP A 288 0.96 10.11 19.42
C TRP A 288 2.26 9.85 20.16
N GLN A 289 2.76 8.62 20.17
CA GLN A 289 4.09 8.30 20.69
C GLN A 289 5.21 8.88 19.82
N GLU A 290 5.04 8.87 18.50
CA GLU A 290 5.97 9.52 17.56
C GLU A 290 6.03 11.03 17.76
N ARG A 291 4.87 11.69 17.94
CA ARG A 291 4.79 13.12 18.26
C ARG A 291 5.38 13.44 19.62
N LEU A 292 5.15 12.56 20.60
CA LEU A 292 5.71 12.72 21.94
C LEU A 292 7.24 12.59 21.91
N LEU A 293 7.78 11.68 21.10
CA LEU A 293 9.22 11.55 20.84
C LEU A 293 9.78 12.83 20.23
N GLU A 294 9.14 13.37 19.18
CA GLU A 294 9.55 14.61 18.52
C GLU A 294 9.64 15.78 19.51
N VAL A 295 8.59 15.97 20.29
CA VAL A 295 8.57 17.06 21.28
C VAL A 295 9.62 16.84 22.38
N GLY A 296 9.77 15.60 22.86
CA GLY A 296 10.81 15.25 23.83
C GLY A 296 12.22 15.59 23.34
N GLN A 297 12.52 15.29 22.09
CA GLN A 297 13.79 15.64 21.45
C GLN A 297 13.99 17.17 21.35
N ARG A 298 12.97 17.90 20.90
CA ARG A 298 13.03 19.38 20.79
C ARG A 298 13.21 20.07 22.14
N MET A 299 12.64 19.51 23.22
CA MET A 299 12.79 20.02 24.58
C MET A 299 14.09 19.57 25.27
N GLY A 300 14.79 18.58 24.74
CA GLY A 300 15.87 17.92 25.45
C GLY A 300 15.39 17.08 26.66
N ASP A 301 14.12 16.68 26.67
CA ASP A 301 13.52 15.89 27.73
C ASP A 301 13.82 14.40 27.55
N MET A 302 14.96 13.98 28.06
CA MET A 302 15.47 12.61 27.92
C MET A 302 14.52 11.56 28.50
N ALA A 303 13.76 11.88 29.57
CA ALA A 303 12.80 10.95 30.14
C ALA A 303 11.65 10.64 29.15
N THR A 304 11.13 11.68 28.49
CA THR A 304 10.11 11.53 27.45
C THR A 304 10.66 10.76 26.24
N VAL A 305 11.88 11.08 25.77
CA VAL A 305 12.54 10.37 24.67
C VAL A 305 12.66 8.88 24.97
N ARG A 306 13.19 8.51 26.16
CA ARG A 306 13.37 7.13 26.62
C ARG A 306 12.06 6.34 26.64
N ASN A 307 11.02 6.91 27.22
CA ASN A 307 9.73 6.26 27.34
C ASN A 307 9.06 6.05 25.96
N SER A 308 9.08 7.08 25.10
CA SER A 308 8.48 7.00 23.76
C SER A 308 9.23 6.01 22.87
N THR A 309 10.57 6.04 22.86
CA THR A 309 11.38 5.10 22.06
C THR A 309 11.21 3.66 22.54
N LYS A 310 11.16 3.40 23.86
CA LYS A 310 10.89 2.09 24.44
C LYS A 310 9.52 1.57 23.98
N TRP A 311 8.49 2.42 24.02
CA TRP A 311 7.15 2.05 23.57
C TRP A 311 7.11 1.76 22.07
N LEU A 312 7.71 2.62 21.23
CA LEU A 312 7.75 2.46 19.78
C LEU A 312 8.54 1.21 19.36
N PHE A 313 9.64 0.91 20.04
CA PHE A 313 10.40 -0.32 19.85
C PHE A 313 9.57 -1.56 20.17
N ALA A 314 8.88 -1.55 21.31
CA ALA A 314 8.12 -2.70 21.77
C ALA A 314 6.82 -2.91 20.99
N TYR A 315 6.02 -1.87 20.79
CA TYR A 315 4.63 -1.97 20.31
C TYR A 315 4.37 -1.28 18.98
N GLY A 316 5.30 -0.47 18.47
CA GLY A 316 5.15 0.23 17.20
C GLY A 316 5.01 -0.75 16.02
N ASN A 317 4.02 -0.51 15.15
CA ASN A 317 3.84 -1.24 13.90
C ASN A 317 4.65 -0.57 12.79
N VAL A 318 5.96 -0.66 12.91
CA VAL A 318 6.98 -0.02 12.07
C VAL A 318 7.92 -1.08 11.50
N THR A 319 8.80 -0.69 10.59
CA THR A 319 9.81 -1.59 10.03
C THR A 319 10.83 -2.01 11.09
N GLN A 320 11.58 -3.08 10.81
CA GLN A 320 12.64 -3.53 11.71
C GLN A 320 13.78 -2.49 11.80
N ASP A 321 14.04 -1.76 10.72
CA ASP A 321 15.04 -0.69 10.69
C ASP A 321 14.60 0.49 11.56
N ASP A 322 13.31 0.88 11.55
CA ASP A 322 12.78 1.89 12.45
C ASP A 322 12.91 1.47 13.92
N LYS A 323 12.66 0.19 14.24
CA LYS A 323 12.85 -0.33 15.60
C LYS A 323 14.30 -0.23 16.06
N LYS A 324 15.26 -0.56 15.19
CA LYS A 324 16.68 -0.36 15.49
C LYS A 324 17.02 1.11 15.72
N GLU A 325 16.42 1.99 14.92
CA GLU A 325 16.63 3.42 15.08
C GLU A 325 16.08 3.93 16.42
N TYR A 326 14.88 3.50 16.84
CA TYR A 326 14.37 3.83 18.17
C TYR A 326 15.25 3.31 19.29
N TYR A 327 15.83 2.12 19.13
CA TYR A 327 16.81 1.59 20.07
C TYR A 327 18.06 2.48 20.17
N ARG A 328 18.62 2.92 19.04
CA ARG A 328 19.80 3.81 18.99
C ARG A 328 19.51 5.16 19.58
N ILE A 329 18.39 5.80 19.20
CA ILE A 329 17.96 7.09 19.78
C ILE A 329 17.86 6.96 21.31
N CYS A 330 17.31 5.86 21.80
CA CYS A 330 17.23 5.61 23.24
C CYS A 330 18.62 5.48 23.86
N ARG A 331 19.51 4.68 23.26
CA ARG A 331 20.88 4.46 23.73
C ARG A 331 21.66 5.77 23.89
N GLU A 332 21.51 6.69 22.94
CA GLU A 332 22.20 8.00 22.93
C GLU A 332 21.79 8.89 24.12
N THR A 333 20.68 8.61 24.79
CA THR A 333 20.22 9.35 25.96
C THR A 333 20.86 8.89 27.27
N PHE A 334 21.66 7.82 27.23
CA PHE A 334 22.28 7.22 28.42
C PHE A 334 23.80 7.30 28.39
N ASN A 335 24.39 7.38 29.58
CA ASN A 335 25.80 7.02 29.79
C ASN A 335 25.98 5.48 29.79
N ASP A 336 27.23 5.01 29.80
CA ASP A 336 27.52 3.58 29.74
C ASP A 336 27.15 2.81 31.03
N ASP A 337 27.12 3.48 32.16
CA ASP A 337 26.81 2.87 33.45
C ASP A 337 25.32 2.60 33.64
N ASP A 338 24.47 3.52 33.19
CA ASP A 338 23.01 3.44 33.36
C ASP A 338 22.30 2.66 32.23
N TRP A 339 22.94 2.56 31.05
CA TRP A 339 22.38 1.92 29.89
C TRP A 339 22.00 0.45 30.10
N PRO A 340 22.82 -0.41 30.72
CA PRO A 340 22.53 -1.85 30.78
C PRO A 340 21.21 -2.20 31.42
N ALA A 341 20.80 -1.48 32.48
CA ALA A 341 19.53 -1.72 33.15
C ALA A 341 18.32 -1.38 32.26
N PHE A 342 18.34 -0.20 31.62
CA PHE A 342 17.26 0.23 30.74
C PHE A 342 17.21 -0.58 29.43
N ARG A 343 18.36 -0.94 28.88
CA ARG A 343 18.46 -1.85 27.73
C ARG A 343 17.76 -3.17 28.01
N ASP A 344 18.04 -3.80 29.14
CA ASP A 344 17.41 -5.08 29.51
C ASP A 344 15.89 -4.93 29.61
N GLU A 345 15.38 -3.82 30.20
CA GLU A 345 13.94 -3.51 30.19
C GLU A 345 13.37 -3.31 28.78
N MET A 346 14.11 -2.62 27.92
CA MET A 346 13.68 -2.37 26.54
C MET A 346 13.62 -3.67 25.73
N MET A 347 14.61 -4.55 25.88
CA MET A 347 14.64 -5.85 25.25
C MET A 347 13.48 -6.77 25.73
N ILE A 348 13.19 -6.79 27.04
CA ILE A 348 12.04 -7.52 27.58
C ILE A 348 10.74 -6.97 26.98
N ALA A 349 10.54 -5.66 27.01
CA ALA A 349 9.35 -5.03 26.43
C ALA A 349 9.21 -5.34 24.91
N GLY A 350 10.31 -5.36 24.16
CA GLY A 350 10.30 -5.75 22.75
C GLY A 350 9.85 -7.19 22.54
N ARG A 351 10.34 -8.12 23.34
CA ARG A 351 9.98 -9.55 23.30
C ARG A 351 8.50 -9.80 23.66
N GLU A 352 7.98 -9.07 24.63
CA GLU A 352 6.57 -9.12 25.05
C GLU A 352 5.64 -8.41 24.07
N GLY A 353 6.18 -7.54 23.23
CA GLY A 353 5.46 -6.72 22.23
C GLY A 353 5.53 -7.27 20.81
N ASN A 354 5.87 -6.39 19.87
CA ASN A 354 5.91 -6.70 18.41
C ASN A 354 7.33 -6.75 17.84
N ALA A 355 8.39 -6.66 18.65
CA ALA A 355 9.73 -6.79 18.11
C ALA A 355 9.96 -8.24 17.68
N SER A 356 10.42 -8.45 16.43
CA SER A 356 10.72 -9.80 15.96
C SER A 356 11.93 -10.37 16.68
N SER A 357 11.97 -11.69 16.83
CA SER A 357 13.15 -12.37 17.39
C SER A 357 14.41 -12.00 16.62
N SER A 358 14.31 -11.81 15.30
CA SER A 358 15.44 -11.42 14.46
C SER A 358 16.10 -10.12 14.92
N ILE A 359 15.32 -9.08 15.26
CA ILE A 359 15.88 -7.81 15.72
C ILE A 359 16.50 -7.93 17.11
N VAL A 360 15.86 -8.72 18.00
CA VAL A 360 16.38 -8.96 19.34
C VAL A 360 17.74 -9.67 19.27
N PHE A 361 17.88 -10.69 18.41
CA PHE A 361 19.16 -11.38 18.20
C PHE A 361 20.24 -10.47 17.62
N GLN A 362 19.89 -9.64 16.64
CA GLN A 362 20.82 -8.68 16.05
C GLN A 362 21.31 -7.65 17.09
N LEU A 363 20.42 -7.15 17.94
CA LEU A 363 20.80 -6.20 18.97
C LEU A 363 21.64 -6.87 20.09
N TYR A 364 21.37 -8.13 20.45
CA TYR A 364 22.24 -8.87 21.37
C TYR A 364 23.64 -9.10 20.78
N GLU A 365 23.74 -9.32 19.45
CA GLU A 365 25.02 -9.44 18.77
C GLU A 365 25.77 -8.11 18.73
N GLU A 366 25.11 -7.00 18.37
CA GLU A 366 25.68 -5.66 18.32
C GLU A 366 26.22 -5.22 19.70
N GLU A 367 25.52 -5.58 20.76
CA GLU A 367 25.90 -5.29 22.16
C GLU A 367 26.88 -6.32 22.78
N GLY A 368 27.22 -7.39 22.07
CA GLY A 368 28.09 -8.46 22.58
C GLY A 368 27.46 -9.30 23.69
N LEU A 369 26.13 -9.37 23.77
CA LEU A 369 25.38 -10.01 24.85
C LEU A 369 25.11 -11.49 24.58
N TYR A 370 26.14 -12.27 24.26
CA TYR A 370 26.00 -13.65 23.81
C TYR A 370 25.33 -14.58 24.83
N ASN A 371 25.56 -14.34 26.12
CA ASN A 371 24.88 -15.12 27.15
C ASN A 371 23.37 -14.85 27.23
N ARG A 372 22.94 -13.59 27.02
CA ARG A 372 21.52 -13.23 26.89
C ARG A 372 20.89 -13.83 25.64
N MET A 373 21.64 -13.83 24.55
CA MET A 373 21.26 -14.48 23.27
C MET A 373 21.00 -15.98 23.49
N TYR A 374 21.89 -16.68 24.21
CA TYR A 374 21.72 -18.08 24.54
C TYR A 374 20.47 -18.34 25.41
N LEU A 375 20.27 -17.55 26.46
CA LEU A 375 19.07 -17.68 27.30
C LEU A 375 17.79 -17.46 26.47
N TYR A 376 17.79 -16.48 25.58
CA TYR A 376 16.65 -16.24 24.70
C TYR A 376 16.41 -17.39 23.73
N LEU A 377 17.46 -18.01 23.19
CA LEU A 377 17.33 -19.24 22.40
C LEU A 377 16.63 -20.36 23.16
N GLN A 378 16.90 -20.50 24.46
CA GLN A 378 16.23 -21.51 25.28
C GLN A 378 14.75 -21.23 25.54
N GLU A 379 14.35 -19.94 25.57
CA GLU A 379 12.97 -19.51 25.76
C GLU A 379 12.10 -19.57 24.50
N LEU A 380 12.70 -19.56 23.30
CA LEU A 380 11.96 -19.64 22.05
C LEU A 380 11.23 -20.98 21.92
N SER A 381 9.99 -20.90 21.43
CA SER A 381 9.18 -22.09 21.18
C SER A 381 9.73 -22.91 20.00
N ASP A 382 9.71 -24.22 20.15
CA ASP A 382 9.96 -25.16 19.06
C ASP A 382 8.70 -25.37 18.18
N GLU A 383 7.54 -24.85 18.61
CA GLU A 383 6.30 -24.92 17.86
C GLU A 383 6.31 -23.89 16.72
N SER A 384 6.19 -24.35 15.48
CA SER A 384 5.90 -23.47 14.35
C SER A 384 4.51 -22.90 14.53
N GLY A 385 4.42 -21.67 14.97
CA GLY A 385 3.12 -20.97 15.14
C GLY A 385 2.32 -21.01 13.83
N TYR A 386 1.04 -21.18 13.92
CA TYR A 386 0.03 -21.42 12.88
C TYR A 386 -0.04 -20.33 11.76
N TYR A 387 0.83 -19.31 11.78
CA TYR A 387 0.76 -18.12 10.92
C TYR A 387 2.04 -17.80 10.11
N HIS A 388 3.06 -18.67 10.11
CA HIS A 388 4.30 -18.34 9.40
C HIS A 388 4.46 -19.11 8.09
N TYR A 389 4.00 -18.49 7.00
CA TYR A 389 4.57 -18.69 5.67
C TYR A 389 5.98 -18.04 5.66
N GLY A 390 6.98 -18.71 6.25
CA GLY A 390 8.31 -18.14 6.38
C GLY A 390 9.40 -19.22 6.51
N PRO A 391 10.69 -18.84 6.62
CA PRO A 391 11.82 -19.75 6.67
C PRO A 391 11.84 -20.69 7.88
N TYR A 392 10.90 -20.56 8.83
CA TYR A 392 10.85 -21.31 10.10
C TYR A 392 10.07 -22.64 10.03
N THR A 393 9.76 -23.13 8.85
CA THR A 393 9.10 -24.43 8.68
C THR A 393 10.11 -25.58 8.78
N ASN A 394 10.64 -25.82 9.97
CA ASN A 394 11.58 -26.90 10.26
C ASN A 394 11.28 -27.60 11.59
N SER A 395 11.86 -28.77 11.82
CA SER A 395 11.88 -29.40 13.14
C SER A 395 12.83 -28.63 14.05
N GLY A 396 12.29 -28.07 15.14
CA GLY A 396 12.99 -27.15 16.03
C GLY A 396 12.65 -25.68 15.78
N GLY A 397 11.82 -25.36 14.76
CA GLY A 397 11.19 -24.07 14.55
C GLY A 397 12.15 -22.88 14.45
N GLU A 398 11.69 -21.75 14.98
CA GLU A 398 12.42 -20.48 15.03
C GLU A 398 13.74 -20.62 15.84
N ARG A 399 13.72 -21.39 16.90
CA ARG A 399 14.86 -21.63 17.78
C ARG A 399 16.06 -22.23 17.05
N LEU A 400 15.86 -23.29 16.24
CA LEU A 400 16.91 -23.92 15.46
C LEU A 400 17.44 -23.00 14.34
N TYR A 401 16.54 -22.26 13.71
CA TYR A 401 16.94 -21.25 12.71
C TYR A 401 17.91 -20.23 13.32
N PHE A 402 17.56 -19.60 14.45
CA PHE A 402 18.45 -18.63 15.08
C PHE A 402 19.72 -19.27 15.63
N PHE A 403 19.66 -20.49 16.14
CA PHE A 403 20.86 -21.23 16.53
C PHE A 403 21.80 -21.40 15.32
N SER A 404 21.27 -21.75 14.13
CA SER A 404 22.13 -21.89 12.94
C SER A 404 22.84 -20.60 12.54
N GLN A 405 22.22 -19.45 12.79
CA GLN A 405 22.80 -18.14 12.47
C GLN A 405 23.83 -17.69 13.50
N TYR A 406 23.62 -17.97 14.79
CA TYR A 406 24.36 -17.37 15.89
C TYR A 406 25.20 -18.37 16.73
N ALA A 407 25.24 -19.65 16.37
CA ALA A 407 26.03 -20.66 17.09
C ALA A 407 27.51 -20.27 17.22
N HIS A 408 28.07 -19.57 16.25
CA HIS A 408 29.47 -19.12 16.27
C HIS A 408 29.78 -18.10 17.38
N ARG A 409 28.74 -17.49 18.01
CA ARG A 409 28.84 -16.54 19.12
C ARG A 409 28.74 -17.24 20.49
N LEU A 410 28.32 -18.50 20.54
CA LEU A 410 28.10 -19.26 21.77
C LEU A 410 29.38 -19.99 22.21
N THR A 411 29.44 -20.29 23.51
CA THR A 411 30.53 -21.14 24.05
C THR A 411 30.40 -22.58 23.56
N ASN A 412 31.48 -23.36 23.70
CA ASN A 412 31.47 -24.77 23.30
C ASN A 412 30.41 -25.57 24.08
N GLU A 413 30.28 -25.34 25.39
CA GLU A 413 29.30 -25.99 26.24
C GLU A 413 27.88 -25.67 25.80
N GLN A 414 27.59 -24.38 25.54
CA GLN A 414 26.27 -23.93 25.06
C GLN A 414 25.93 -24.54 23.69
N ARG A 415 26.87 -24.61 22.77
CA ARG A 415 26.67 -25.26 21.45
C ARG A 415 26.35 -26.74 21.61
N GLN A 416 27.12 -27.46 22.42
CA GLN A 416 26.90 -28.90 22.64
C GLN A 416 25.54 -29.18 23.24
N GLU A 417 25.10 -28.38 24.22
CA GLU A 417 23.78 -28.48 24.81
C GLU A 417 22.68 -28.27 23.77
N MET A 418 22.78 -27.20 22.95
CA MET A 418 21.79 -26.91 21.92
C MET A 418 21.75 -28.00 20.83
N VAL A 419 22.91 -28.45 20.35
CA VAL A 419 23.02 -29.53 19.36
C VAL A 419 22.36 -30.80 19.87
N LYS A 420 22.57 -31.16 21.15
CA LYS A 420 21.92 -32.31 21.78
C LYS A 420 20.41 -32.15 21.80
N ALA A 421 19.92 -31.01 22.27
CA ALA A 421 18.48 -30.74 22.34
C ALA A 421 17.81 -30.83 20.97
N PHE A 422 18.39 -30.21 19.94
CA PHE A 422 17.85 -30.27 18.57
C PHE A 422 17.93 -31.67 17.95
N THR A 423 18.98 -32.43 18.26
CA THR A 423 19.11 -33.82 17.83
C THR A 423 17.94 -34.67 18.38
N GLU A 424 17.61 -34.50 19.66
CA GLU A 424 16.51 -35.19 20.32
C GLU A 424 15.15 -34.77 19.71
N THR A 425 14.91 -33.47 19.51
CA THR A 425 13.68 -32.93 18.89
C THR A 425 13.48 -33.47 17.46
N ILE A 426 14.49 -33.38 16.59
CA ILE A 426 14.40 -33.86 15.21
C ILE A 426 14.14 -35.36 15.17
N LEU A 427 14.80 -36.14 16.02
CA LEU A 427 14.60 -37.59 16.10
C LEU A 427 13.19 -37.95 16.55
N GLN A 428 12.67 -37.26 17.56
CA GLN A 428 11.30 -37.45 18.04
C GLN A 428 10.29 -37.13 16.94
N ASP A 429 10.44 -36.00 16.25
CA ASP A 429 9.59 -35.57 15.14
C ASP A 429 9.60 -36.58 14.00
N SER A 430 10.76 -37.14 13.67
CA SER A 430 10.90 -38.11 12.59
C SER A 430 10.08 -39.37 12.80
N ARG A 431 9.93 -39.80 14.04
CA ARG A 431 9.12 -40.98 14.40
C ARG A 431 7.62 -40.74 14.24
N GLY A 432 7.18 -39.49 14.44
CA GLY A 432 5.78 -39.07 14.29
C GLY A 432 5.37 -38.68 12.87
N ALA A 433 6.31 -38.52 11.96
CA ALA A 433 6.08 -37.97 10.64
C ALA A 433 5.30 -38.93 9.73
N ARG A 434 4.19 -38.43 9.12
CA ARG A 434 3.28 -39.24 8.29
C ARG A 434 3.00 -38.65 6.91
N ASP A 435 3.34 -37.40 6.66
CA ASP A 435 3.08 -36.67 5.41
C ASP A 435 4.34 -35.96 4.88
N ARG A 436 4.27 -35.57 3.62
CA ARG A 436 5.42 -34.97 2.91
C ARG A 436 5.83 -33.61 3.49
N GLU A 437 4.87 -32.85 4.01
CA GLU A 437 5.16 -31.55 4.62
C GLU A 437 6.02 -31.73 5.88
N ARG A 438 5.65 -32.68 6.74
CA ARG A 438 6.44 -33.00 7.93
C ARG A 438 7.83 -33.57 7.57
N TYR A 439 7.93 -34.36 6.50
CA TYR A 439 9.24 -34.86 6.02
C TYR A 439 10.14 -33.70 5.61
N ARG A 440 9.61 -32.71 4.91
CA ARG A 440 10.36 -31.52 4.50
C ARG A 440 10.77 -30.67 5.70
N GLN A 441 9.91 -30.52 6.70
CA GLN A 441 10.26 -29.81 7.93
C GLN A 441 11.44 -30.47 8.67
N ILE A 442 11.45 -31.78 8.73
CA ILE A 442 12.55 -32.55 9.34
C ILE A 442 13.85 -32.39 8.55
N ALA A 443 13.78 -32.48 7.21
CA ALA A 443 14.92 -32.27 6.34
C ALA A 443 15.49 -30.84 6.47
N ASN A 444 14.63 -29.83 6.55
CA ASN A 444 15.04 -28.45 6.85
C ASN A 444 15.68 -28.33 8.25
N GLY A 445 15.14 -29.03 9.25
CA GLY A 445 15.75 -29.06 10.59
C GLY A 445 17.16 -29.65 10.56
N LEU A 446 17.36 -30.76 9.89
CA LEU A 446 18.69 -31.35 9.68
C LEU A 446 19.65 -30.40 8.96
N HIS A 447 19.15 -29.71 7.94
CA HIS A 447 19.92 -28.72 7.18
C HIS A 447 20.39 -27.56 8.08
N TYR A 448 19.47 -26.92 8.84
CA TYR A 448 19.86 -25.85 9.76
C TYR A 448 20.83 -26.34 10.85
N LEU A 449 20.62 -27.55 11.40
CA LEU A 449 21.54 -28.14 12.37
C LEU A 449 22.94 -28.31 11.75
N SER A 450 23.03 -28.75 10.48
CA SER A 450 24.29 -28.93 9.77
C SER A 450 25.03 -27.63 9.51
N GLN A 451 24.32 -26.52 9.41
CA GLN A 451 24.89 -25.19 9.18
C GLN A 451 25.30 -24.47 10.47
N SER A 452 24.91 -24.96 11.64
CA SER A 452 25.08 -24.24 12.90
C SER A 452 26.54 -24.21 13.38
N CYS A 453 27.19 -25.36 13.45
CA CYS A 453 28.60 -25.52 13.89
C CYS A 453 29.13 -26.90 13.48
N ASP A 454 30.41 -27.17 13.70
CA ASP A 454 31.06 -28.45 13.32
C ASP A 454 30.41 -29.64 14.01
N GLU A 455 30.09 -29.52 15.30
CA GLU A 455 29.38 -30.54 16.07
C GLU A 455 27.98 -30.76 15.51
N GLY A 456 27.26 -29.67 15.17
CA GLY A 456 25.96 -29.71 14.54
C GLY A 456 25.98 -30.41 13.19
N LYS A 457 26.98 -30.14 12.37
CA LYS A 457 27.22 -30.80 11.08
C LYS A 457 27.45 -32.31 11.23
N GLN A 458 28.27 -32.71 12.19
CA GLN A 458 28.53 -34.13 12.47
C GLN A 458 27.24 -34.84 12.94
N GLN A 459 26.50 -34.23 13.87
CA GLN A 459 25.28 -34.81 14.39
C GLN A 459 24.17 -34.88 13.36
N ALA A 460 24.02 -33.86 12.51
CA ALA A 460 23.03 -33.85 11.41
C ALA A 460 23.28 -35.03 10.45
N ARG A 461 24.54 -35.31 10.09
CA ARG A 461 24.88 -36.49 9.26
C ARG A 461 24.55 -37.82 9.91
N LEU A 462 24.87 -37.97 11.20
CA LEU A 462 24.58 -39.20 11.93
C LEU A 462 23.05 -39.42 12.01
N LEU A 463 22.33 -38.35 12.33
CA LEU A 463 20.88 -38.39 12.48
C LEU A 463 20.17 -38.63 11.14
N ALA A 464 20.60 -37.96 10.05
CA ALA A 464 20.08 -38.20 8.71
C ALA A 464 20.23 -39.67 8.29
N ASN A 465 21.42 -40.28 8.54
CA ASN A 465 21.68 -41.69 8.28
C ASN A 465 20.80 -42.62 9.14
N GLN A 466 20.54 -42.27 10.41
CA GLN A 466 19.67 -43.01 11.30
C GLN A 466 18.21 -42.95 10.79
N ILE A 467 17.68 -41.74 10.53
CA ILE A 467 16.30 -41.53 10.05
C ILE A 467 16.10 -42.24 8.70
N PHE A 468 17.09 -42.20 7.83
CA PHE A 468 17.04 -42.90 6.53
C PHE A 468 16.90 -44.41 6.71
N ARG A 469 17.63 -45.03 7.65
CA ARG A 469 17.56 -46.45 7.95
C ARG A 469 16.23 -46.83 8.61
N GLU A 470 15.73 -46.01 9.53
CA GLU A 470 14.48 -46.26 10.25
C GLU A 470 13.24 -46.11 9.36
N ASN A 471 13.34 -45.37 8.25
CA ASN A 471 12.20 -45.08 7.36
C ASN A 471 12.34 -45.67 5.96
N GLN A 472 12.90 -46.88 5.82
CA GLN A 472 13.04 -47.60 4.53
C GLN A 472 11.74 -47.79 3.79
N SER A 473 10.60 -47.94 4.48
CA SER A 473 9.27 -48.10 3.89
C SER A 473 8.63 -46.78 3.42
N LYS A 474 9.26 -45.62 3.62
CA LYS A 474 8.74 -44.29 3.28
C LYS A 474 9.60 -43.60 2.20
N PRO A 475 9.41 -43.93 0.90
CA PRO A 475 10.28 -43.39 -0.17
C PRO A 475 10.31 -41.88 -0.26
N ALA A 476 9.14 -41.23 -0.06
CA ALA A 476 9.03 -39.77 -0.09
C ALA A 476 9.83 -39.10 1.04
N PHE A 477 9.90 -39.72 2.22
CA PHE A 477 10.69 -39.20 3.33
C PHE A 477 12.19 -39.28 3.01
N ARG A 478 12.61 -40.41 2.46
CA ARG A 478 14.00 -40.60 2.05
C ARG A 478 14.41 -39.59 0.99
N GLN A 479 13.54 -39.34 0.00
CA GLN A 479 13.78 -38.35 -1.05
C GLN A 479 13.98 -36.92 -0.48
N GLU A 480 13.18 -36.50 0.52
CA GLU A 480 13.35 -35.18 1.14
C GLU A 480 14.65 -35.09 1.94
N ILE A 481 15.09 -36.17 2.60
CA ILE A 481 16.38 -36.20 3.32
C ILE A 481 17.56 -36.20 2.36
N GLU A 482 17.50 -36.95 1.24
CA GLU A 482 18.58 -36.99 0.24
C GLU A 482 18.76 -35.69 -0.51
N TYR A 483 17.74 -34.79 -0.52
CA TYR A 483 17.79 -33.50 -1.21
C TYR A 483 18.85 -32.57 -0.66
N TYR A 484 19.18 -32.68 0.62
CA TYR A 484 20.19 -31.85 1.28
C TYR A 484 21.50 -32.64 1.47
N GLU A 485 22.61 -31.99 1.16
CA GLU A 485 23.95 -32.47 1.55
C GLU A 485 24.23 -31.98 2.98
N TYR A 486 24.36 -32.89 3.92
CA TYR A 486 24.62 -32.60 5.34
C TYR A 486 26.11 -32.65 5.70
#